data_b5afd777d8d01be5acba772d127380ff
#
_entry.id   b5afd777d8d01be5acba772d127380ff
#
_cell.length_a   1.000
_cell.length_b   1.000
_cell.length_c   1.000
_cell.angle_alpha   90.00
_cell.angle_beta   90.00
_cell.angle_gamma   90.00
#
_symmetry.space_group_name_H-M   'P 1'
#
loop_
_entity.id
_entity.type
_entity.pdbx_description
1 polymer ?
#
loop_
_entity_poly.entity_id
_entity_poly.type
_entity_poly.pdbx_seq_one_letter_code
_entity_poly.pdbx_strand_id
1 'polypeptide(L)'
;MINLKELIELRTMQYRKTPKEKHVKRMTMETPNFADVILPTNPPHDNDSRETLGELKFLQTLESDKDYVKKHDDVTKVFVELLKEFEVHTPQRQKVIETLVDQSRKFIMAAKYKYNRPRPYQVAEFYDINLNGTQLDSMKTPSYPSGHATQGYLVAEVLKSMIPHIAPELNRLAEDIAYSRIVAKAHYPSDKAFGKKVAKIIYRGFKKSLSEAIKIDVNVGDTILTGRFKNKKTKVKSIGKDEHGMPTINGRKVVTFRRMPKLKELIERVDFVDTAQQIIKQQGLKSKVKVQGGSNKADYDWKKDIIYIRPHYSTMKDFLTTIYH
;
A
#
# COMPACT_ATOMS: atom_id res chain seq x y z
N MET A 1 24.06 -34.95 12.75
CA MET A 1 23.03 -35.54 11.85
C MET A 1 21.69 -35.54 12.58
N ILE A 2 20.68 -34.95 12.00
CA ILE A 2 19.31 -34.95 12.53
C ILE A 2 18.81 -36.42 12.53
N ASN A 3 18.35 -36.94 13.66
CA ASN A 3 17.76 -38.25 13.74
C ASN A 3 16.30 -38.28 13.25
N LEU A 4 15.69 -39.42 13.06
CA LEU A 4 14.32 -39.56 12.52
C LEU A 4 13.28 -38.86 13.39
N LYS A 5 13.41 -38.89 14.72
CA LYS A 5 12.49 -38.22 15.65
C LYS A 5 12.58 -36.69 15.51
N GLU A 6 13.78 -36.15 15.48
CA GLU A 6 14.05 -34.72 15.25
C GLU A 6 13.52 -34.27 13.89
N LEU A 7 13.67 -35.09 12.85
CA LEU A 7 13.13 -34.78 11.51
C LEU A 7 11.59 -34.69 11.52
N ILE A 8 10.90 -35.59 12.24
CA ILE A 8 9.44 -35.56 12.38
C ILE A 8 9.02 -34.30 13.17
N GLU A 9 9.72 -33.98 14.26
CA GLU A 9 9.46 -32.77 15.06
C GLU A 9 9.64 -31.50 14.22
N LEU A 10 10.73 -31.40 13.46
CA LEU A 10 11.00 -30.30 12.56
C LEU A 10 9.90 -30.12 11.51
N ARG A 11 9.53 -31.22 10.82
CA ARG A 11 8.52 -31.21 9.77
C ARG A 11 7.15 -30.75 10.27
N THR A 12 6.77 -31.21 11.47
CA THR A 12 5.46 -30.89 12.06
C THR A 12 5.45 -29.62 12.93
N MET A 13 6.61 -29.00 13.09
CA MET A 13 6.75 -27.80 13.92
C MET A 13 5.86 -26.68 13.43
N GLN A 14 5.18 -26.07 14.38
CA GLN A 14 4.41 -24.84 14.18
C GLN A 14 4.92 -23.75 15.15
N TYR A 15 4.74 -22.49 14.78
CA TYR A 15 5.13 -21.37 15.65
C TYR A 15 4.50 -21.50 17.03
N ARG A 16 3.20 -21.79 17.10
CA ARG A 16 2.48 -22.12 18.34
C ARG A 16 1.12 -22.75 18.07
N LYS A 17 0.63 -23.52 19.05
CA LYS A 17 -0.64 -24.26 18.90
C LYS A 17 -1.87 -23.36 18.77
N THR A 18 -1.95 -22.26 19.54
CA THR A 18 -3.14 -21.39 19.59
C THR A 18 -2.76 -19.91 19.48
N PRO A 19 -3.52 -19.08 18.75
CA PRO A 19 -3.31 -17.64 18.75
C PRO A 19 -3.65 -17.02 20.11
N LYS A 20 -2.98 -15.90 20.44
CA LYS A 20 -3.36 -15.09 21.61
C LYS A 20 -4.68 -14.37 21.33
N GLU A 21 -5.49 -14.11 22.34
CA GLU A 21 -6.79 -13.42 22.24
C GLU A 21 -6.71 -12.10 21.44
N LYS A 22 -5.70 -11.27 21.71
CA LYS A 22 -5.48 -10.02 20.96
C LYS A 22 -5.26 -10.23 19.45
N HIS A 23 -4.75 -11.39 19.04
CA HIS A 23 -4.56 -11.73 17.63
C HIS A 23 -5.85 -12.23 17.01
N VAL A 24 -6.68 -12.98 17.77
CA VAL A 24 -8.02 -13.36 17.35
C VAL A 24 -8.86 -12.12 17.10
N LYS A 25 -8.87 -11.17 18.05
CA LYS A 25 -9.58 -9.89 17.90
C LYS A 25 -9.15 -9.12 16.64
N ARG A 26 -7.86 -9.16 16.28
CA ARG A 26 -7.39 -8.54 15.04
C ARG A 26 -7.88 -9.27 13.78
N MET A 27 -7.97 -10.60 13.79
CA MET A 27 -8.47 -11.38 12.66
C MET A 27 -9.96 -11.16 12.40
N THR A 28 -10.74 -10.81 13.41
CA THR A 28 -12.19 -10.60 13.34
C THR A 28 -12.59 -9.12 13.22
N MET A 29 -11.64 -8.18 13.24
CA MET A 29 -11.94 -6.75 13.12
C MET A 29 -12.63 -6.40 11.79
N GLU A 30 -13.50 -5.40 11.82
CA GLU A 30 -14.09 -4.86 10.61
C GLU A 30 -13.06 -4.05 9.80
N THR A 31 -13.11 -4.19 8.50
CA THR A 31 -12.21 -3.49 7.56
C THR A 31 -13.02 -2.89 6.41
N PRO A 32 -13.80 -1.82 6.69
CA PRO A 32 -14.76 -1.26 5.71
C PRO A 32 -14.09 -0.69 4.45
N ASN A 33 -12.80 -0.43 4.51
CA ASN A 33 -12.03 0.09 3.37
C ASN A 33 -11.47 -0.99 2.44
N PHE A 34 -11.79 -2.27 2.69
CA PHE A 34 -11.27 -3.38 1.91
C PHE A 34 -12.39 -4.35 1.54
N ALA A 35 -12.85 -4.28 0.29
CA ALA A 35 -13.84 -5.21 -0.24
C ALA A 35 -13.18 -6.49 -0.77
N ASP A 36 -13.84 -7.63 -0.55
CA ASP A 36 -13.54 -8.91 -1.20
C ASP A 36 -12.07 -9.34 -1.21
N VAL A 37 -11.34 -9.08 -0.14
CA VAL A 37 -9.95 -9.50 -0.02
C VAL A 37 -9.90 -11.01 0.26
N ILE A 38 -9.61 -11.78 -0.78
CA ILE A 38 -9.37 -13.23 -0.69
C ILE A 38 -7.86 -13.46 -0.74
N LEU A 39 -7.32 -13.97 0.37
CA LEU A 39 -5.88 -14.28 0.44
C LEU A 39 -5.55 -15.51 -0.42
N PRO A 40 -4.43 -15.48 -1.15
CA PRO A 40 -4.04 -16.60 -2.00
C PRO A 40 -3.67 -17.82 -1.16
N THR A 41 -3.97 -19.01 -1.68
CA THR A 41 -3.45 -20.25 -1.14
C THR A 41 -2.05 -20.47 -1.70
N ASN A 42 -1.05 -20.07 -0.94
CA ASN A 42 0.36 -20.19 -1.30
C ASN A 42 1.12 -20.55 -0.03
N PRO A 43 1.22 -21.84 0.31
CA PRO A 43 1.91 -22.28 1.52
C PRO A 43 3.40 -21.91 1.47
N PRO A 44 4.03 -21.70 2.62
CA PRO A 44 5.48 -21.61 2.70
C PRO A 44 6.13 -22.97 2.35
N HIS A 45 7.42 -22.97 2.10
CA HIS A 45 8.19 -24.19 2.01
C HIS A 45 8.14 -24.97 3.32
N ASP A 46 8.18 -26.30 3.25
CA ASP A 46 8.22 -27.15 4.42
C ASP A 46 9.46 -26.87 5.26
N ASN A 47 9.36 -27.03 6.58
CA ASN A 47 10.46 -26.71 7.50
C ASN A 47 11.73 -27.52 7.23
N ASP A 48 11.57 -28.77 6.76
CA ASP A 48 12.64 -29.72 6.42
C ASP A 48 13.07 -29.68 4.94
N SER A 49 12.56 -28.71 4.16
CA SER A 49 12.88 -28.58 2.74
C SER A 49 14.27 -27.97 2.50
N ARG A 50 14.82 -28.26 1.32
CA ARG A 50 16.09 -27.67 0.87
C ARG A 50 16.00 -26.15 0.73
N GLU A 51 14.84 -25.66 0.33
CA GLU A 51 14.53 -24.24 0.19
C GLU A 51 14.60 -23.53 1.55
N THR A 52 13.96 -24.11 2.59
CA THR A 52 14.01 -23.55 3.95
C THR A 52 15.44 -23.57 4.51
N LEU A 53 16.18 -24.65 4.32
CA LEU A 53 17.57 -24.74 4.71
C LEU A 53 18.44 -23.71 3.94
N GLY A 54 18.19 -23.53 2.65
CA GLY A 54 18.86 -22.52 1.82
C GLY A 54 18.61 -21.09 2.32
N GLU A 55 17.36 -20.78 2.69
CA GLU A 55 17.00 -19.49 3.29
C GLU A 55 17.71 -19.26 4.64
N LEU A 56 17.80 -20.30 5.49
CA LEU A 56 18.52 -20.18 6.79
C LEU A 56 20.02 -19.94 6.59
N LYS A 57 20.65 -20.67 5.67
CA LYS A 57 22.07 -20.43 5.32
C LYS A 57 22.30 -19.03 4.78
N PHE A 58 21.40 -18.54 3.91
CA PHE A 58 21.46 -17.16 3.46
C PHE A 58 21.32 -16.18 4.63
N LEU A 59 20.38 -16.36 5.54
CA LEU A 59 20.24 -15.51 6.73
C LEU A 59 21.49 -15.53 7.61
N GLN A 60 22.18 -16.67 7.70
CA GLN A 60 23.42 -16.80 8.46
C GLN A 60 24.55 -15.93 7.89
N THR A 61 24.63 -15.76 6.57
CA THR A 61 25.66 -14.94 5.92
C THR A 61 25.47 -13.44 6.10
N LEU A 62 24.26 -13.00 6.48
CA LEU A 62 23.97 -11.58 6.64
C LEU A 62 24.56 -11.04 7.94
N GLU A 63 25.17 -9.87 7.87
CA GLU A 63 25.51 -9.10 9.06
C GLU A 63 24.26 -8.49 9.69
N SER A 64 24.24 -8.47 11.03
CA SER A 64 23.17 -7.82 11.78
C SER A 64 23.45 -6.32 11.88
N ASP A 65 22.52 -5.50 11.36
CA ASP A 65 22.54 -4.05 11.50
C ASP A 65 21.34 -3.61 12.33
N LYS A 66 21.57 -3.40 13.62
CA LYS A 66 20.52 -3.02 14.59
C LYS A 66 19.96 -1.62 14.31
N ASP A 67 20.79 -0.70 13.87
CA ASP A 67 20.35 0.68 13.59
C ASP A 67 19.49 0.74 12.33
N TYR A 68 19.89 0.03 11.28
CA TYR A 68 19.08 -0.14 10.09
C TYR A 68 17.72 -0.78 10.41
N VAL A 69 17.73 -1.84 11.24
CA VAL A 69 16.49 -2.52 11.66
C VAL A 69 15.60 -1.58 12.45
N LYS A 70 16.14 -0.86 13.42
CA LYS A 70 15.40 0.09 14.27
C LYS A 70 14.83 1.27 13.47
N LYS A 71 15.62 1.78 12.53
CA LYS A 71 15.18 2.87 11.63
C LYS A 71 13.92 2.50 10.86
N HIS A 72 13.76 1.23 10.44
CA HIS A 72 12.66 0.76 9.61
C HIS A 72 11.59 -0.05 10.37
N ASP A 73 11.55 0.02 11.71
CA ASP A 73 10.62 -0.78 12.51
C ASP A 73 9.21 -0.20 12.57
N ASP A 74 9.06 1.12 12.61
CA ASP A 74 7.75 1.77 12.59
C ASP A 74 7.37 2.19 11.18
N VAL A 75 6.56 1.37 10.51
CA VAL A 75 6.10 1.60 9.14
C VAL A 75 5.41 2.96 8.97
N THR A 76 4.57 3.36 9.93
CA THR A 76 3.87 4.66 9.87
C THR A 76 4.85 5.81 9.94
N LYS A 77 5.73 5.77 10.93
CA LYS A 77 6.72 6.82 11.19
C LYS A 77 7.61 7.06 9.99
N VAL A 78 8.21 6.00 9.43
CA VAL A 78 9.18 6.17 8.32
C VAL A 78 8.53 6.68 7.04
N PHE A 79 7.28 6.30 6.73
CA PHE A 79 6.56 6.89 5.61
C PHE A 79 6.20 8.36 5.87
N VAL A 80 5.79 8.72 7.08
CA VAL A 80 5.51 10.12 7.45
C VAL A 80 6.79 10.98 7.36
N GLU A 81 7.93 10.45 7.80
CA GLU A 81 9.22 11.13 7.67
C GLU A 81 9.60 11.35 6.20
N LEU A 82 9.45 10.33 5.35
CA LEU A 82 9.66 10.46 3.91
C LEU A 82 8.75 11.54 3.30
N LEU A 83 7.46 11.55 3.65
CA LEU A 83 6.54 12.57 3.14
C LEU A 83 6.91 13.98 3.58
N LYS A 84 7.50 14.15 4.77
CA LYS A 84 8.02 15.44 5.26
C LYS A 84 9.27 15.87 4.52
N GLU A 85 10.20 14.94 4.29
CA GLU A 85 11.43 15.16 3.53
C GLU A 85 11.14 15.70 2.12
N PHE A 86 10.12 15.16 1.46
CA PHE A 86 9.69 15.59 0.13
C PHE A 86 8.64 16.71 0.15
N GLU A 87 8.37 17.31 1.31
CA GLU A 87 7.39 18.40 1.49
C GLU A 87 5.96 18.07 1.00
N VAL A 88 5.60 16.78 1.00
CA VAL A 88 4.27 16.30 0.60
C VAL A 88 3.44 15.76 1.77
N HIS A 89 3.89 15.97 2.99
CA HIS A 89 3.14 15.55 4.17
C HIS A 89 1.87 16.38 4.34
N THR A 90 0.75 15.70 4.58
CA THR A 90 -0.51 16.29 5.03
C THR A 90 -1.14 15.42 6.13
N PRO A 91 -1.94 15.98 7.05
CA PRO A 91 -2.66 15.19 8.06
C PRO A 91 -3.53 14.09 7.44
N GLN A 92 -4.10 14.37 6.26
CA GLN A 92 -4.93 13.40 5.53
C GLN A 92 -4.10 12.22 5.02
N ARG A 93 -2.93 12.46 4.43
CA ARG A 93 -2.02 11.41 3.96
C ARG A 93 -1.52 10.56 5.12
N GLN A 94 -1.18 11.19 6.24
CA GLN A 94 -0.82 10.47 7.47
C GLN A 94 -1.98 9.57 7.93
N LYS A 95 -3.21 10.08 7.96
CA LYS A 95 -4.38 9.28 8.34
C LYS A 95 -4.62 8.10 7.41
N VAL A 96 -4.34 8.25 6.12
CA VAL A 96 -4.39 7.14 5.15
C VAL A 96 -3.35 6.07 5.53
N ILE A 97 -2.10 6.45 5.80
CA ILE A 97 -1.04 5.51 6.22
C ILE A 97 -1.47 4.73 7.47
N GLU A 98 -1.89 5.44 8.52
CA GLU A 98 -2.35 4.85 9.78
C GLU A 98 -3.48 3.84 9.56
N THR A 99 -4.46 4.20 8.74
CA THR A 99 -5.61 3.34 8.42
C THR A 99 -5.20 2.08 7.68
N LEU A 100 -4.31 2.21 6.67
CA LEU A 100 -3.79 1.07 5.91
C LEU A 100 -2.99 0.12 6.79
N VAL A 101 -2.10 0.66 7.64
CA VAL A 101 -1.29 -0.13 8.57
C VAL A 101 -2.18 -0.85 9.58
N ASP A 102 -3.17 -0.18 10.13
CA ASP A 102 -4.04 -0.81 11.13
C ASP A 102 -4.96 -1.87 10.52
N GLN A 103 -5.72 -1.55 9.49
CA GLN A 103 -6.72 -2.46 8.92
C GLN A 103 -6.09 -3.65 8.18
N SER A 104 -4.90 -3.50 7.59
CA SER A 104 -4.18 -4.63 6.96
C SER A 104 -3.81 -5.73 7.94
N ARG A 105 -3.74 -5.42 9.25
CA ARG A 105 -3.44 -6.40 10.31
C ARG A 105 -4.41 -7.56 10.35
N LYS A 106 -5.69 -7.36 9.98
CA LYS A 106 -6.67 -8.45 9.84
C LYS A 106 -6.16 -9.54 8.91
N PHE A 107 -5.83 -9.15 7.70
CA PHE A 107 -5.40 -10.08 6.64
C PHE A 107 -4.05 -10.71 6.95
N ILE A 108 -3.12 -9.91 7.48
CA ILE A 108 -1.80 -10.38 7.91
C ILE A 108 -1.94 -11.43 9.00
N MET A 109 -2.73 -11.18 10.03
CA MET A 109 -2.90 -12.15 11.14
C MET A 109 -3.64 -13.40 10.69
N ALA A 110 -4.67 -13.27 9.86
CA ALA A 110 -5.37 -14.42 9.28
C ALA A 110 -4.42 -15.33 8.50
N ALA A 111 -3.56 -14.75 7.62
CA ALA A 111 -2.55 -15.51 6.88
C ALA A 111 -1.51 -16.15 7.82
N LYS A 112 -1.01 -15.38 8.80
CA LYS A 112 -0.02 -15.87 9.76
C LYS A 112 -0.49 -17.13 10.50
N TYR A 113 -1.71 -17.12 11.02
CA TYR A 113 -2.25 -18.25 11.77
C TYR A 113 -2.82 -19.37 10.89
N LYS A 114 -3.16 -19.08 9.62
CA LYS A 114 -3.48 -20.11 8.63
C LYS A 114 -2.28 -21.03 8.37
N TYR A 115 -1.10 -20.45 8.18
CA TYR A 115 0.11 -21.22 7.86
C TYR A 115 0.95 -21.56 9.09
N ASN A 116 0.87 -20.78 10.13
CA ASN A 116 1.54 -20.96 11.42
C ASN A 116 3.03 -21.31 11.33
N ARG A 117 3.73 -20.76 10.31
CA ARG A 117 5.14 -21.03 10.03
C ARG A 117 6.01 -20.63 11.21
N PRO A 118 6.92 -21.49 11.69
CA PRO A 118 7.90 -21.14 12.70
C PRO A 118 8.85 -20.04 12.20
N ARG A 119 9.44 -19.31 13.14
CA ARG A 119 10.44 -18.28 12.86
C ARG A 119 11.78 -18.90 12.49
N PRO A 120 12.64 -18.17 11.74
CA PRO A 120 13.97 -18.68 11.37
C PRO A 120 14.75 -19.23 12.55
N TYR A 121 14.76 -18.54 13.71
CA TYR A 121 15.50 -18.98 14.89
C TYR A 121 15.03 -20.33 15.45
N GLN A 122 13.72 -20.64 15.36
CA GLN A 122 13.16 -21.90 15.84
C GLN A 122 13.60 -23.09 14.97
N VAL A 123 13.66 -22.90 13.66
CA VAL A 123 14.05 -23.96 12.70
C VAL A 123 15.58 -24.09 12.64
N ALA A 124 16.31 -22.98 12.81
CA ALA A 124 17.76 -22.95 12.79
C ALA A 124 18.39 -23.85 13.88
N GLU A 125 17.74 -23.97 15.04
CA GLU A 125 18.18 -24.84 16.14
C GLU A 125 18.34 -26.31 15.69
N PHE A 126 17.44 -26.84 14.85
CA PHE A 126 17.51 -28.21 14.35
C PHE A 126 18.69 -28.44 13.39
N TYR A 127 19.24 -27.39 12.83
CA TYR A 127 20.35 -27.45 11.87
C TYR A 127 21.68 -26.95 12.43
N ASP A 128 21.77 -26.70 13.74
CA ASP A 128 22.95 -26.08 14.39
C ASP A 128 23.39 -24.75 13.72
N ILE A 129 22.41 -24.03 13.16
CA ILE A 129 22.65 -22.73 12.52
C ILE A 129 22.47 -21.60 13.54
N ASN A 130 23.56 -20.92 13.86
CA ASN A 130 23.49 -19.72 14.68
C ASN A 130 23.19 -18.49 13.79
N LEU A 131 22.03 -17.88 13.99
CA LEU A 131 21.61 -16.74 13.20
C LEU A 131 22.06 -15.38 13.78
N ASN A 132 22.37 -15.29 15.08
CA ASN A 132 22.73 -14.03 15.76
C ASN A 132 21.78 -12.86 15.39
N GLY A 133 20.46 -13.13 15.39
CA GLY A 133 19.43 -12.20 14.95
C GLY A 133 19.07 -11.16 16.01
N THR A 134 18.47 -10.06 15.58
CA THR A 134 17.91 -9.03 16.46
C THR A 134 16.54 -9.47 16.98
N GLN A 135 16.37 -9.50 18.31
CA GLN A 135 15.09 -9.79 18.92
C GLN A 135 14.12 -8.60 18.74
N LEU A 136 12.92 -8.87 18.21
CA LEU A 136 11.91 -7.87 17.93
C LEU A 136 10.56 -8.27 18.55
N ASP A 137 9.82 -7.28 19.02
CA ASP A 137 8.45 -7.52 19.53
C ASP A 137 7.51 -8.11 18.50
N SER A 138 7.72 -7.80 17.23
CA SER A 138 6.97 -8.36 16.09
C SER A 138 7.17 -9.86 15.89
N MET A 139 8.22 -10.45 16.50
CA MET A 139 8.50 -11.90 16.43
C MET A 139 7.55 -12.74 17.30
N LYS A 140 6.68 -12.11 18.08
CA LYS A 140 5.67 -12.79 18.92
C LYS A 140 4.46 -13.33 18.13
N THR A 141 4.57 -13.46 16.82
CA THR A 141 3.58 -14.03 15.87
C THR A 141 4.26 -14.95 14.86
N PRO A 142 3.52 -15.86 14.18
CA PRO A 142 4.11 -16.71 13.14
C PRO A 142 4.86 -15.91 12.06
N SER A 143 5.77 -16.60 11.36
CA SER A 143 6.67 -15.94 10.42
C SER A 143 5.97 -15.47 9.14
N TYR A 144 5.15 -16.27 8.53
CA TYR A 144 4.63 -16.12 7.16
C TYR A 144 3.19 -15.59 7.10
N PRO A 145 2.93 -14.48 6.41
CA PRO A 145 3.83 -13.56 5.71
C PRO A 145 4.58 -12.60 6.65
N SER A 146 5.57 -11.88 6.13
CA SER A 146 6.14 -10.74 6.81
C SER A 146 5.12 -9.59 6.90
N GLY A 147 4.77 -9.19 8.13
CA GLY A 147 3.80 -8.12 8.35
C GLY A 147 4.31 -6.75 7.91
N HIS A 148 5.56 -6.41 8.25
CA HIS A 148 6.20 -5.15 7.83
C HIS A 148 6.32 -5.07 6.30
N ALA A 149 6.72 -6.17 5.63
CA ALA A 149 6.75 -6.21 4.18
C ALA A 149 5.35 -5.95 3.58
N THR A 150 4.31 -6.62 4.11
CA THR A 150 2.94 -6.43 3.64
C THR A 150 2.48 -4.98 3.80
N GLN A 151 2.71 -4.38 4.97
CA GLN A 151 2.33 -3.01 5.26
C GLN A 151 3.13 -2.01 4.43
N GLY A 152 4.46 -2.17 4.35
CA GLY A 152 5.33 -1.29 3.58
C GLY A 152 4.94 -1.23 2.10
N TYR A 153 4.79 -2.40 1.46
CA TYR A 153 4.36 -2.43 0.05
C TYR A 153 2.93 -1.92 -0.16
N LEU A 154 2.00 -2.18 0.76
CA LEU A 154 0.62 -1.68 0.66
C LEU A 154 0.59 -0.15 0.72
N VAL A 155 1.26 0.45 1.70
CA VAL A 155 1.33 1.91 1.87
C VAL A 155 1.98 2.54 0.64
N ALA A 156 3.09 1.99 0.15
CA ALA A 156 3.75 2.49 -1.06
C ALA A 156 2.82 2.45 -2.28
N GLU A 157 2.09 1.34 -2.51
CA GLU A 157 1.16 1.24 -3.65
C GLU A 157 0.05 2.29 -3.60
N VAL A 158 -0.50 2.57 -2.41
CA VAL A 158 -1.53 3.60 -2.25
C VAL A 158 -0.94 4.99 -2.43
N LEU A 159 0.19 5.30 -1.78
CA LEU A 159 0.82 6.61 -1.89
C LEU A 159 1.30 6.93 -3.30
N LYS A 160 1.80 5.96 -4.06
CA LYS A 160 2.15 6.14 -5.48
C LYS A 160 0.97 6.61 -6.34
N SER A 161 -0.25 6.18 -6.00
CA SER A 161 -1.44 6.67 -6.71
C SER A 161 -1.84 8.10 -6.34
N MET A 162 -1.39 8.59 -5.17
CA MET A 162 -1.66 9.93 -4.66
C MET A 162 -0.57 10.94 -5.01
N ILE A 163 0.69 10.50 -5.00
CA ILE A 163 1.91 11.33 -5.17
C ILE A 163 2.91 10.61 -6.09
N PRO A 164 2.59 10.46 -7.38
CA PRO A 164 3.37 9.64 -8.31
C PRO A 164 4.79 10.15 -8.56
N HIS A 165 5.08 11.41 -8.31
CA HIS A 165 6.40 11.99 -8.55
C HIS A 165 7.49 11.53 -7.58
N ILE A 166 7.13 10.95 -6.41
CA ILE A 166 8.07 10.31 -5.48
C ILE A 166 7.91 8.78 -5.47
N ALA A 167 7.36 8.20 -6.55
CA ALA A 167 7.15 6.75 -6.63
C ALA A 167 8.43 5.91 -6.48
N PRO A 168 9.60 6.31 -7.02
CA PRO A 168 10.85 5.60 -6.79
C PRO A 168 11.23 5.51 -5.31
N GLU A 169 11.11 6.61 -4.58
CA GLU A 169 11.44 6.74 -3.16
C GLU A 169 10.49 5.90 -2.30
N LEU A 170 9.20 5.94 -2.60
CA LEU A 170 8.19 5.09 -1.94
C LEU A 170 8.48 3.60 -2.15
N ASN A 171 8.89 3.20 -3.35
CA ASN A 171 9.26 1.81 -3.62
C ASN A 171 10.52 1.41 -2.86
N ARG A 172 11.54 2.27 -2.83
CA ARG A 172 12.79 2.04 -2.09
C ARG A 172 12.50 1.87 -0.60
N LEU A 173 11.75 2.79 0.00
CA LEU A 173 11.39 2.71 1.40
C LEU A 173 10.61 1.43 1.74
N ALA A 174 9.67 1.02 0.90
CA ALA A 174 8.95 -0.25 1.09
C ALA A 174 9.88 -1.47 1.04
N GLU A 175 10.88 -1.44 0.16
CA GLU A 175 11.90 -2.48 0.05
C GLU A 175 12.81 -2.49 1.29
N ASP A 176 13.23 -1.32 1.77
CA ASP A 176 14.07 -1.16 2.98
C ASP A 176 13.34 -1.67 4.23
N ILE A 177 12.05 -1.30 4.41
CA ILE A 177 11.22 -1.82 5.49
C ILE A 177 11.13 -3.35 5.43
N ALA A 178 10.90 -3.91 4.25
CA ALA A 178 10.78 -5.35 4.08
C ALA A 178 12.13 -6.06 4.28
N TYR A 179 13.23 -5.49 3.78
CA TYR A 179 14.58 -6.04 3.90
C TYR A 179 15.12 -5.95 5.32
N SER A 180 14.78 -4.91 6.07
CA SER A 180 15.19 -4.79 7.47
C SER A 180 14.76 -6.00 8.32
N ARG A 181 13.67 -6.67 7.94
CA ARG A 181 13.21 -7.89 8.64
C ARG A 181 14.04 -9.12 8.29
N ILE A 182 14.70 -9.11 7.13
CA ILE A 182 15.67 -10.13 6.72
C ILE A 182 17.00 -9.90 7.45
N VAL A 183 17.47 -8.65 7.51
CA VAL A 183 18.68 -8.27 8.27
C VAL A 183 18.51 -8.60 9.76
N ALA A 184 17.33 -8.37 10.33
CA ALA A 184 17.00 -8.78 11.71
C ALA A 184 16.92 -10.31 11.88
N LYS A 185 16.94 -11.10 10.79
CA LYS A 185 16.73 -12.56 10.79
C LYS A 185 15.38 -12.98 11.43
N ALA A 186 14.43 -12.06 11.42
CA ALA A 186 13.08 -12.26 11.94
C ALA A 186 12.15 -12.98 10.97
N HIS A 187 12.49 -12.95 9.68
CA HIS A 187 11.72 -13.49 8.57
C HIS A 187 12.61 -14.16 7.53
N TYR A 188 12.06 -15.15 6.83
CA TYR A 188 12.69 -15.73 5.65
C TYR A 188 12.49 -14.82 4.42
N PRO A 189 13.37 -14.89 3.41
CA PRO A 189 13.15 -14.22 2.12
C PRO A 189 11.79 -14.52 1.50
N SER A 190 11.32 -15.76 1.58
CA SER A 190 9.98 -16.16 1.09
C SER A 190 8.83 -15.49 1.85
N ASP A 191 8.97 -15.20 3.16
CA ASP A 191 7.98 -14.45 3.95
C ASP A 191 7.82 -13.01 3.43
N LYS A 192 8.95 -12.37 3.06
CA LYS A 192 8.97 -11.05 2.42
C LYS A 192 8.28 -11.09 1.06
N ALA A 193 8.65 -12.07 0.23
CA ALA A 193 8.10 -12.22 -1.12
C ALA A 193 6.57 -12.44 -1.09
N PHE A 194 6.09 -13.27 -0.18
CA PHE A 194 4.66 -13.49 -0.01
C PHE A 194 3.97 -12.25 0.59
N GLY A 195 4.61 -11.55 1.52
CA GLY A 195 4.12 -10.26 2.04
C GLY A 195 3.85 -9.25 0.92
N LYS A 196 4.73 -9.16 -0.07
CA LYS A 196 4.55 -8.33 -1.27
C LYS A 196 3.34 -8.77 -2.12
N LYS A 197 3.11 -10.08 -2.26
CA LYS A 197 1.92 -10.62 -2.96
C LYS A 197 0.63 -10.27 -2.20
N VAL A 198 0.63 -10.46 -0.88
CA VAL A 198 -0.51 -10.11 -0.01
C VAL A 198 -0.84 -8.62 -0.08
N ALA A 199 0.17 -7.75 -0.04
CA ALA A 199 0.00 -6.31 -0.20
C ALA A 199 -0.73 -5.93 -1.49
N LYS A 200 -0.35 -6.53 -2.62
CA LYS A 200 -1.00 -6.29 -3.93
C LYS A 200 -2.47 -6.70 -3.93
N ILE A 201 -2.82 -7.79 -3.23
CA ILE A 201 -4.20 -8.27 -3.15
C ILE A 201 -5.03 -7.34 -2.27
N ILE A 202 -4.50 -6.94 -1.10
CA ILE A 202 -5.14 -5.97 -0.22
C ILE A 202 -5.34 -4.63 -0.95
N TYR A 203 -4.35 -4.17 -1.72
CA TYR A 203 -4.46 -2.95 -2.53
C TYR A 203 -5.58 -3.03 -3.57
N ARG A 204 -5.74 -4.19 -4.24
CA ARG A 204 -6.86 -4.40 -5.18
C ARG A 204 -8.21 -4.31 -4.47
N GLY A 205 -8.35 -4.95 -3.31
CA GLY A 205 -9.56 -4.86 -2.48
C GLY A 205 -9.84 -3.44 -2.02
N PHE A 206 -8.80 -2.69 -1.65
CA PHE A 206 -8.89 -1.28 -1.31
C PHE A 206 -9.40 -0.44 -2.49
N LYS A 207 -8.81 -0.61 -3.68
CA LYS A 207 -9.30 0.07 -4.90
C LYS A 207 -10.75 -0.29 -5.24
N LYS A 208 -11.13 -1.57 -5.08
CA LYS A 208 -12.49 -2.02 -5.32
C LYS A 208 -13.45 -1.35 -4.35
N SER A 209 -13.14 -1.36 -3.05
CA SER A 209 -13.93 -0.67 -2.03
C SER A 209 -14.14 0.82 -2.33
N LEU A 210 -13.07 1.51 -2.77
CA LEU A 210 -13.17 2.90 -3.21
C LEU A 210 -14.11 3.07 -4.39
N SER A 211 -14.10 2.16 -5.36
CA SER A 211 -14.98 2.21 -6.53
C SER A 211 -16.44 1.88 -6.19
N GLU A 212 -16.67 0.98 -5.23
CA GLU A 212 -18.01 0.60 -4.76
C GLU A 212 -18.65 1.64 -3.83
N ALA A 213 -17.82 2.39 -3.10
CA ALA A 213 -18.27 3.50 -2.27
C ALA A 213 -18.79 4.71 -3.07
N ILE A 214 -18.73 4.68 -4.42
CA ILE A 214 -19.45 5.60 -5.29
C ILE A 214 -20.94 5.21 -5.25
N LYS A 215 -21.63 5.55 -4.17
CA LYS A 215 -23.07 5.68 -4.22
C LYS A 215 -23.37 6.90 -5.08
N ILE A 216 -23.92 6.66 -6.26
CA ILE A 216 -24.48 7.75 -7.06
C ILE A 216 -25.72 8.21 -6.31
N ASP A 217 -25.63 9.35 -5.67
CA ASP A 217 -26.76 10.02 -5.00
C ASP A 217 -27.63 10.71 -6.07
N VAL A 218 -28.12 9.88 -7.02
CA VAL A 218 -28.94 10.29 -8.17
C VAL A 218 -29.98 9.23 -8.38
N ASN A 219 -31.23 9.65 -8.50
CA ASN A 219 -32.39 8.78 -8.75
C ASN A 219 -32.86 8.88 -10.20
N VAL A 220 -33.57 7.85 -10.67
CA VAL A 220 -34.25 7.92 -11.95
C VAL A 220 -35.28 9.08 -11.90
N GLY A 221 -35.22 9.95 -12.90
CA GLY A 221 -36.03 11.21 -12.93
C GLY A 221 -35.22 12.46 -12.60
N ASP A 222 -34.07 12.34 -11.93
CA ASP A 222 -33.22 13.49 -11.65
C ASP A 222 -32.63 14.09 -12.94
N THR A 223 -32.21 15.34 -12.83
CA THR A 223 -31.52 16.03 -13.92
C THR A 223 -30.02 16.18 -13.54
N ILE A 224 -29.19 15.66 -14.42
CA ILE A 224 -27.73 15.73 -14.27
C ILE A 224 -27.10 16.60 -15.36
N LEU A 225 -25.91 17.10 -15.11
CA LEU A 225 -25.14 17.82 -16.11
C LEU A 225 -24.15 16.89 -16.80
N THR A 226 -24.27 16.75 -18.12
CA THR A 226 -23.46 15.85 -18.96
C THR A 226 -22.77 16.61 -20.09
N GLY A 227 -21.99 15.90 -20.91
CA GLY A 227 -21.24 16.44 -22.03
C GLY A 227 -19.82 16.84 -21.65
N ARG A 228 -19.01 17.17 -22.68
CA ARG A 228 -17.58 17.51 -22.51
C ARG A 228 -17.32 18.63 -21.48
N PHE A 229 -18.25 19.62 -21.44
CA PHE A 229 -18.16 20.78 -20.54
C PHE A 229 -19.14 20.72 -19.36
N LYS A 230 -19.82 19.56 -19.13
CA LYS A 230 -20.75 19.33 -17.99
C LYS A 230 -21.86 20.41 -17.87
N ASN A 231 -22.29 20.98 -18.99
CA ASN A 231 -23.32 22.03 -19.03
C ASN A 231 -24.62 21.57 -19.71
N LYS A 232 -24.65 20.35 -20.30
CA LYS A 232 -25.85 19.80 -20.92
C LYS A 232 -26.74 19.12 -19.87
N LYS A 233 -27.93 19.66 -19.61
CA LYS A 233 -28.95 19.04 -18.76
C LYS A 233 -29.42 17.74 -19.39
N THR A 234 -29.35 16.63 -18.65
CA THR A 234 -29.81 15.32 -19.10
C THR A 234 -30.60 14.65 -18.01
N LYS A 235 -31.82 14.17 -18.33
CA LYS A 235 -32.67 13.43 -17.39
C LYS A 235 -32.14 12.00 -17.21
N VAL A 236 -32.03 11.55 -15.97
CA VAL A 236 -31.66 10.18 -15.62
C VAL A 236 -32.86 9.27 -15.95
N LYS A 237 -32.66 8.38 -16.91
CA LYS A 237 -33.66 7.40 -17.33
C LYS A 237 -33.40 6.02 -16.73
N SER A 238 -32.10 5.68 -16.53
CA SER A 238 -31.69 4.41 -15.97
C SER A 238 -30.38 4.55 -15.21
N ILE A 239 -30.23 3.75 -14.15
CA ILE A 239 -29.01 3.60 -13.38
C ILE A 239 -28.66 2.11 -13.39
N GLY A 240 -27.44 1.76 -13.73
CA GLY A 240 -26.97 0.38 -13.84
C GLY A 240 -25.49 0.26 -13.53
N LYS A 241 -24.92 -0.90 -13.82
CA LYS A 241 -23.46 -1.17 -13.74
C LYS A 241 -23.00 -1.70 -15.10
N ASP A 242 -21.75 -1.41 -15.48
CA ASP A 242 -21.13 -2.02 -16.65
C ASP A 242 -20.56 -3.41 -16.33
N GLU A 243 -19.97 -4.07 -17.32
CA GLU A 243 -19.32 -5.38 -17.22
C GLU A 243 -18.19 -5.45 -16.18
N HIS A 244 -17.64 -4.30 -15.77
CA HIS A 244 -16.63 -4.18 -14.73
C HIS A 244 -17.19 -3.73 -13.38
N GLY A 245 -18.53 -3.71 -13.21
CA GLY A 245 -19.20 -3.29 -11.98
C GLY A 245 -19.22 -1.77 -11.76
N MET A 246 -18.75 -0.96 -12.72
CA MET A 246 -18.77 0.49 -12.62
C MET A 246 -20.17 1.04 -12.88
N PRO A 247 -20.63 2.01 -12.07
CA PRO A 247 -21.95 2.58 -12.22
C PRO A 247 -22.11 3.29 -13.57
N THR A 248 -23.30 3.10 -14.16
CA THR A 248 -23.69 3.76 -15.40
C THR A 248 -24.98 4.53 -15.21
N ILE A 249 -25.11 5.66 -15.93
CA ILE A 249 -26.35 6.41 -16.06
C ILE A 249 -26.70 6.48 -17.53
N ASN A 250 -27.92 6.09 -17.85
CA ASN A 250 -28.41 6.01 -19.25
C ASN A 250 -27.45 5.18 -20.13
N GLY A 251 -26.90 4.08 -19.61
CA GLY A 251 -25.94 3.19 -20.29
C GLY A 251 -24.53 3.75 -20.51
N ARG A 252 -24.22 4.93 -20.00
CA ARG A 252 -22.89 5.54 -20.11
C ARG A 252 -22.14 5.49 -18.79
N LYS A 253 -20.84 5.16 -18.83
CA LYS A 253 -19.98 5.15 -17.64
C LYS A 253 -19.99 6.50 -16.93
N VAL A 254 -20.27 6.48 -15.64
CA VAL A 254 -20.33 7.68 -14.81
C VAL A 254 -18.95 8.01 -14.26
N VAL A 255 -18.07 8.48 -15.12
CA VAL A 255 -16.69 8.83 -14.73
C VAL A 255 -16.60 10.21 -14.05
N THR A 256 -17.72 10.96 -13.92
CA THR A 256 -17.66 12.38 -13.60
C THR A 256 -18.75 12.91 -12.69
N PHE A 257 -19.15 12.19 -11.64
CA PHE A 257 -20.03 12.78 -10.63
C PHE A 257 -19.26 13.26 -9.39
N ARG A 258 -19.43 14.55 -9.08
CA ARG A 258 -18.90 15.21 -7.89
C ARG A 258 -19.77 14.90 -6.67
N ARG A 259 -19.63 13.76 -6.04
CA ARG A 259 -19.81 13.58 -4.59
C ARG A 259 -19.15 12.27 -4.20
N MET A 260 -17.93 12.39 -3.73
CA MET A 260 -17.15 11.28 -3.23
C MET A 260 -17.25 11.19 -1.71
N PRO A 261 -17.26 9.98 -1.12
CA PRO A 261 -17.00 9.82 0.31
C PRO A 261 -15.64 10.46 0.67
N LYS A 262 -15.55 11.01 1.86
CA LYS A 262 -14.36 11.74 2.35
C LYS A 262 -13.01 11.03 2.11
N LEU A 263 -12.98 9.70 2.14
CA LEU A 263 -11.75 8.94 1.87
C LEU A 263 -11.37 8.95 0.38
N LYS A 264 -12.35 8.99 -0.51
CA LYS A 264 -12.14 9.10 -1.96
C LYS A 264 -11.65 10.50 -2.36
N GLU A 265 -12.15 11.55 -1.70
CA GLU A 265 -11.60 12.91 -1.85
C GLU A 265 -10.13 12.99 -1.45
N LEU A 266 -9.70 12.19 -0.47
CA LEU A 266 -8.31 12.12 0.00
C LEU A 266 -7.36 11.43 -0.99
N ILE A 267 -7.88 10.48 -1.79
CA ILE A 267 -7.06 9.64 -2.67
C ILE A 267 -7.12 10.09 -4.14
N GLU A 268 -8.23 10.68 -4.60
CA GLU A 268 -8.42 11.05 -6.02
C GLU A 268 -8.00 12.48 -6.37
N ARG A 269 -7.70 13.32 -5.40
CA ARG A 269 -6.98 14.55 -5.69
C ARG A 269 -5.49 14.21 -5.76
N VAL A 270 -5.03 13.83 -6.94
CA VAL A 270 -3.68 14.26 -7.34
C VAL A 270 -3.72 15.75 -7.19
N ASP A 271 -3.07 16.29 -6.18
CA ASP A 271 -2.96 17.73 -6.04
C ASP A 271 -1.96 18.19 -7.10
N PHE A 272 -2.50 18.54 -8.27
CA PHE A 272 -1.69 19.00 -9.39
C PHE A 272 -0.91 20.26 -9.04
N VAL A 273 -1.39 21.06 -8.06
CA VAL A 273 -0.69 22.25 -7.58
C VAL A 273 0.55 21.84 -6.80
N ASP A 274 0.39 20.96 -5.81
CA ASP A 274 1.52 20.47 -5.01
C ASP A 274 2.52 19.74 -5.89
N THR A 275 2.05 18.91 -6.82
CA THR A 275 2.90 18.17 -7.75
C THR A 275 3.67 19.14 -8.67
N ALA A 276 3.00 20.16 -9.24
CA ALA A 276 3.64 21.16 -10.07
C ALA A 276 4.65 22.01 -9.27
N GLN A 277 4.31 22.42 -8.06
CA GLN A 277 5.19 23.24 -7.20
C GLN A 277 6.49 22.48 -6.88
N GLN A 278 6.41 21.17 -6.68
CA GLN A 278 7.59 20.36 -6.41
C GLN A 278 8.45 20.13 -7.63
N ILE A 279 7.85 19.88 -8.80
CA ILE A 279 8.60 19.78 -10.06
C ILE A 279 9.37 21.07 -10.32
N ILE A 280 8.72 22.22 -10.15
CA ILE A 280 9.33 23.55 -10.35
C ILE A 280 10.49 23.76 -9.40
N LYS A 281 10.32 23.43 -8.11
CA LYS A 281 11.39 23.50 -7.09
C LYS A 281 12.56 22.56 -7.42
N GLN A 282 12.30 21.34 -7.88
CA GLN A 282 13.34 20.38 -8.33
C GLN A 282 14.14 20.91 -9.53
N GLN A 283 13.52 21.73 -10.38
CA GLN A 283 14.20 22.41 -11.49
C GLN A 283 14.94 23.70 -11.06
N GLY A 284 14.99 24.01 -9.77
CA GLY A 284 15.65 25.18 -9.22
C GLY A 284 14.89 26.49 -9.43
N LEU A 285 13.63 26.44 -9.86
CA LEU A 285 12.78 27.62 -10.06
C LEU A 285 12.05 28.01 -8.77
N LYS A 286 11.81 29.34 -8.57
CA LYS A 286 11.15 29.89 -7.38
C LYS A 286 9.69 30.24 -7.61
N SER A 287 9.20 30.08 -8.83
CA SER A 287 7.83 30.44 -9.23
C SER A 287 6.77 29.76 -8.37
N LYS A 288 5.70 30.48 -8.05
CA LYS A 288 4.54 29.93 -7.33
C LYS A 288 3.57 29.30 -8.31
N VAL A 289 2.92 28.19 -7.92
CA VAL A 289 1.88 27.55 -8.71
C VAL A 289 0.50 27.90 -8.15
N LYS A 290 -0.43 28.24 -9.04
CA LYS A 290 -1.84 28.50 -8.70
C LYS A 290 -2.78 27.84 -9.71
N VAL A 291 -4.00 27.54 -9.27
CA VAL A 291 -5.04 27.05 -10.15
C VAL A 291 -5.78 28.22 -10.79
N GLN A 292 -5.96 28.16 -12.10
CA GLN A 292 -6.79 29.09 -12.85
C GLN A 292 -7.71 28.32 -13.81
N GLY A 293 -8.97 28.74 -13.89
CA GLY A 293 -9.89 28.28 -14.94
C GLY A 293 -9.56 28.95 -16.26
N GLY A 294 -9.57 28.19 -17.34
CA GLY A 294 -9.29 28.73 -18.70
C GLY A 294 -9.17 27.63 -19.75
N SER A 295 -9.01 28.03 -21.00
CA SER A 295 -8.80 27.10 -22.13
C SER A 295 -7.37 26.58 -22.23
N ASN A 296 -6.39 27.38 -21.76
CA ASN A 296 -4.98 27.02 -21.81
C ASN A 296 -4.64 25.91 -20.78
N LYS A 297 -3.63 25.11 -21.10
CA LYS A 297 -3.20 24.00 -20.22
C LYS A 297 -2.41 24.52 -19.02
N ALA A 298 -1.55 25.50 -19.25
CA ALA A 298 -0.90 26.34 -18.24
C ALA A 298 -0.57 27.69 -18.85
N ASP A 299 -0.41 28.70 -17.98
CA ASP A 299 0.01 30.05 -18.31
C ASP A 299 1.04 30.53 -17.29
N TYR A 300 2.02 31.33 -17.74
CA TYR A 300 3.03 31.93 -16.85
C TYR A 300 2.91 33.44 -16.81
N ASP A 301 2.64 34.00 -15.65
CA ASP A 301 2.66 35.43 -15.39
C ASP A 301 4.07 35.84 -14.93
N TRP A 302 4.89 36.27 -15.88
CA TRP A 302 6.28 36.68 -15.62
C TRP A 302 6.42 37.90 -14.70
N LYS A 303 5.40 38.79 -14.61
CA LYS A 303 5.42 39.95 -13.71
C LYS A 303 5.22 39.57 -12.25
N LYS A 304 4.47 38.51 -12.00
CA LYS A 304 4.15 38.02 -10.65
C LYS A 304 4.94 36.78 -10.24
N ASP A 305 5.69 36.21 -11.19
CA ASP A 305 6.38 34.94 -11.06
C ASP A 305 5.43 33.81 -10.61
N ILE A 306 4.30 33.68 -11.32
CA ILE A 306 3.25 32.69 -11.01
C ILE A 306 2.97 31.86 -12.25
N ILE A 307 3.01 30.53 -12.04
CA ILE A 307 2.55 29.55 -13.04
C ILE A 307 1.10 29.19 -12.68
N TYR A 308 0.20 29.43 -13.61
CA TYR A 308 -1.20 29.02 -13.48
C TYR A 308 -1.41 27.71 -14.20
N ILE A 309 -2.02 26.72 -13.49
CA ILE A 309 -2.35 25.42 -14.03
C ILE A 309 -3.87 25.20 -14.00
N ARG A 310 -4.36 24.30 -14.84
CA ARG A 310 -5.79 23.94 -14.83
C ARG A 310 -6.16 23.18 -13.57
N PRO A 311 -7.42 23.30 -13.12
CA PRO A 311 -7.92 22.52 -11.99
C PRO A 311 -7.96 21.00 -12.28
N HIS A 312 -7.92 20.59 -13.56
CA HIS A 312 -8.01 19.20 -13.98
C HIS A 312 -7.22 18.92 -15.26
N TYR A 313 -6.55 17.78 -15.30
CA TYR A 313 -5.90 17.18 -16.48
C TYR A 313 -6.52 15.82 -16.77
N SER A 314 -6.55 15.41 -18.03
CA SER A 314 -7.14 14.14 -18.45
C SER A 314 -6.33 12.93 -17.97
N THR A 315 -5.01 13.07 -17.90
CA THR A 315 -4.08 12.04 -17.46
C THR A 315 -2.88 12.70 -16.77
N MET A 316 -2.16 11.94 -15.95
CA MET A 316 -0.87 12.38 -15.38
C MET A 316 0.13 12.74 -16.50
N LYS A 317 0.14 11.98 -17.60
CA LYS A 317 0.99 12.28 -18.77
C LYS A 317 0.68 13.64 -19.36
N ASP A 318 -0.61 13.99 -19.52
CA ASP A 318 -1.06 15.30 -20.04
C ASP A 318 -0.61 16.45 -19.11
N PHE A 319 -0.69 16.24 -17.79
CA PHE A 319 -0.20 17.18 -16.79
C PHE A 319 1.32 17.36 -16.87
N LEU A 320 2.10 16.26 -16.82
CA LEU A 320 3.56 16.32 -16.87
C LEU A 320 4.05 16.96 -18.17
N THR A 321 3.46 16.60 -19.32
CA THR A 321 3.78 17.27 -20.59
C THR A 321 3.55 18.77 -20.53
N THR A 322 2.51 19.22 -19.81
CA THR A 322 2.21 20.65 -19.68
C THR A 322 3.21 21.38 -18.77
N ILE A 323 3.72 20.73 -17.73
CA ILE A 323 4.63 21.37 -16.76
C ILE A 323 6.08 21.41 -17.29
N TYR A 324 6.48 20.43 -18.14
CA TYR A 324 7.84 20.36 -18.69
C TYR A 324 8.02 21.12 -20.01
N HIS A 325 6.97 21.69 -20.61
CA HIS A 325 6.99 22.59 -21.76
C HIS A 325 6.73 24.04 -21.35
#